data_93cea94915dffcebb63ed12dfd562bdc
#
_entry.id   93cea94915dffcebb63ed12dfd562bdc
#
_cell.length_a   1.000
_cell.length_b   1.000
_cell.length_c   1.000
_cell.angle_alpha   90.00
_cell.angle_beta   90.00
_cell.angle_gamma   90.00
#
_symmetry.space_group_name_H-M   'P 1'
#
loop_
_entity.id
_entity.type
_entity.pdbx_description
1 polymer ?
#
loop_
_entity_poly.entity_id
_entity_poly.type
_entity_poly.pdbx_seq_one_letter_code
_entity_poly.pdbx_strand_id
1 'polypeptide(L)'
;MITFYSGTPGSGKSYHLAKLMFTLLRYNDINIIANFEINLDVVGLTRLGWWKHCITERTDGKIKFKKYNKRPLKGRFYYWNNSQITVENLLLFAQQNHKKRRKNVDQAQTIVLIDESGIVFNCRNFGDNNRQKWCNFFAKHRHFNFDFILACQFDRQVDRQIRCCVEYEKVHRKLKNYKFLGWLFSTLAGGNIFIVAEKWYSNHFPIGNQLIRYSARIAALYDTLRDFDNDLGAVGDTPPGVAGVGGSPSAQTPEFSPPTAKGIDEAAPVLSAADRAEANKKMAAKMAALKIR
;
A
#
# COMPACT_ATOMS: atom_id res chain seq x y z
N MET A 1 0.92 -12.81 -8.04
CA MET A 1 2.21 -12.90 -7.30
C MET A 1 2.03 -12.33 -5.90
N ILE A 2 2.57 -13.01 -4.88
CA ILE A 2 2.57 -12.51 -3.50
C ILE A 2 4.03 -12.32 -3.07
N THR A 3 4.40 -11.07 -2.76
CA THR A 3 5.77 -10.70 -2.41
C THR A 3 5.83 -10.16 -0.99
N PHE A 4 6.81 -10.60 -0.22
CA PHE A 4 7.05 -10.15 1.13
C PHE A 4 8.21 -9.13 1.16
N TYR A 5 7.99 -7.94 1.75
CA TYR A 5 9.01 -6.94 1.97
C TYR A 5 9.43 -6.98 3.43
N SER A 6 10.62 -7.48 3.71
CA SER A 6 11.17 -7.64 5.06
C SER A 6 12.35 -6.70 5.30
N GLY A 7 12.63 -6.43 6.56
CA GLY A 7 13.79 -5.64 6.98
C GLY A 7 13.50 -4.80 8.21
N THR A 8 14.58 -4.38 8.89
CA THR A 8 14.52 -3.57 10.10
C THR A 8 13.88 -2.20 9.89
N PRO A 9 13.44 -1.50 10.94
CA PRO A 9 13.00 -0.12 10.84
C PRO A 9 14.05 0.75 10.15
N GLY A 10 13.59 1.67 9.28
CA GLY A 10 14.49 2.54 8.51
C GLY A 10 15.29 1.86 7.39
N SER A 11 15.06 0.58 7.10
CA SER A 11 15.72 -0.15 6.00
C SER A 11 15.25 0.26 4.60
N GLY A 12 14.17 1.03 4.48
CA GLY A 12 13.66 1.55 3.22
C GLY A 12 12.50 0.76 2.61
N LYS A 13 11.79 -0.07 3.38
CA LYS A 13 10.60 -0.81 2.91
C LYS A 13 9.52 0.12 2.38
N SER A 14 9.00 1.02 3.23
CA SER A 14 7.96 1.99 2.87
C SER A 14 8.40 2.93 1.75
N TYR A 15 9.69 3.32 1.73
CA TYR A 15 10.26 4.06 0.61
C TYR A 15 10.21 3.26 -0.70
N HIS A 16 10.50 1.96 -0.66
CA HIS A 16 10.41 1.10 -1.85
C HIS A 16 8.96 0.93 -2.31
N LEU A 17 8.01 0.79 -1.39
CA LEU A 17 6.58 0.79 -1.71
C LEU A 17 6.17 2.10 -2.39
N ALA A 18 6.53 3.26 -1.83
CA ALA A 18 6.24 4.56 -2.43
C ALA A 18 6.87 4.71 -3.83
N LYS A 19 8.11 4.24 -4.03
CA LYS A 19 8.77 4.24 -5.34
C LYS A 19 8.04 3.36 -6.35
N LEU A 20 7.59 2.19 -5.94
CA LEU A 20 6.80 1.28 -6.79
C LEU A 20 5.47 1.92 -7.17
N MET A 21 4.74 2.48 -6.20
CA MET A 21 3.47 3.17 -6.44
C MET A 21 3.65 4.35 -7.41
N PHE A 22 4.69 5.17 -7.21
CA PHE A 22 5.03 6.26 -8.12
C PHE A 22 5.19 5.77 -9.56
N THR A 23 5.88 4.66 -9.74
CA THR A 23 6.13 4.10 -11.08
C THR A 23 4.84 3.54 -11.68
N LEU A 24 4.10 2.75 -10.92
CA LEU A 24 2.87 2.11 -11.39
C LEU A 24 1.80 3.14 -11.74
N LEU A 25 1.53 4.12 -10.87
CA LEU A 25 0.52 5.15 -11.12
C LEU A 25 0.83 6.02 -12.34
N ARG A 26 2.09 6.25 -12.64
CA ARG A 26 2.50 7.10 -13.79
C ARG A 26 2.52 6.38 -15.11
N TYR A 27 2.86 5.12 -15.14
CA TYR A 27 3.21 4.43 -16.38
C TYR A 27 2.29 3.26 -16.71
N ASN A 28 1.59 2.69 -15.73
CA ASN A 28 0.74 1.52 -15.90
C ASN A 28 -0.73 1.85 -15.65
N ASP A 29 -1.62 1.27 -16.47
CA ASP A 29 -3.09 1.29 -16.22
C ASP A 29 -3.42 0.15 -15.24
N ILE A 30 -3.22 0.42 -13.96
CA ILE A 30 -3.39 -0.55 -12.89
C ILE A 30 -4.07 0.10 -11.69
N ASN A 31 -4.88 -0.67 -10.97
CA ASN A 31 -5.43 -0.23 -9.70
C ASN A 31 -4.45 -0.56 -8.56
N ILE A 32 -4.28 0.36 -7.64
CA ILE A 32 -3.48 0.16 -6.42
C ILE A 32 -4.38 0.38 -5.22
N ILE A 33 -4.46 -0.63 -4.35
CA ILE A 33 -5.09 -0.53 -3.04
C ILE A 33 -3.97 -0.53 -2.00
N ALA A 34 -3.96 0.43 -1.07
CA ALA A 34 -2.97 0.46 0.00
C ALA A 34 -3.60 0.89 1.33
N ASN A 35 -3.01 0.40 2.44
CA ASN A 35 -3.42 0.78 3.79
C ASN A 35 -2.68 2.02 4.32
N PHE A 36 -2.02 2.74 3.45
CA PHE A 36 -1.36 4.02 3.75
C PHE A 36 -1.61 5.01 2.62
N GLU A 37 -1.68 6.29 2.99
CA GLU A 37 -1.93 7.36 2.04
C GLU A 37 -0.66 7.82 1.35
N ILE A 38 -0.82 8.30 0.12
CA ILE A 38 0.26 8.95 -0.63
C ILE A 38 -0.22 10.29 -1.19
N ASN A 39 0.73 11.21 -1.36
CA ASN A 39 0.47 12.50 -1.99
C ASN A 39 0.39 12.35 -3.51
N LEU A 40 -0.83 12.17 -4.03
CA LEU A 40 -1.08 12.02 -5.47
C LEU A 40 -0.68 13.26 -6.28
N ASP A 41 -0.74 14.45 -5.67
CA ASP A 41 -0.33 15.68 -6.33
C ASP A 41 1.15 15.64 -6.69
N VAL A 42 2.00 15.17 -5.78
CA VAL A 42 3.44 15.01 -6.02
C VAL A 42 3.71 13.92 -7.05
N VAL A 43 2.92 12.83 -7.07
CA VAL A 43 3.02 11.79 -8.09
C VAL A 43 2.84 12.39 -9.49
N GLY A 44 1.84 13.23 -9.68
CA GLY A 44 1.51 13.85 -10.96
C GLY A 44 2.53 14.90 -11.45
N LEU A 45 3.33 15.52 -10.58
CA LEU A 45 4.25 16.57 -10.98
C LEU A 45 5.25 16.10 -12.06
N THR A 46 5.55 16.96 -13.04
CA THR A 46 6.70 16.78 -13.97
C THR A 46 8.01 17.11 -13.23
N ARG A 47 9.17 17.00 -13.90
CA ARG A 47 10.45 17.47 -13.32
C ARG A 47 10.41 18.96 -12.98
N LEU A 48 9.89 19.77 -13.89
CA LEU A 48 9.73 21.21 -13.69
C LEU A 48 8.70 21.52 -12.59
N GLY A 49 7.60 20.79 -12.56
CA GLY A 49 6.59 20.92 -11.50
C GLY A 49 7.15 20.62 -10.12
N TRP A 50 7.96 19.57 -10.00
CA TRP A 50 8.66 19.23 -8.76
C TRP A 50 9.65 20.30 -8.32
N TRP A 51 10.44 20.85 -9.24
CA TRP A 51 11.37 21.94 -8.95
C TRP A 51 10.63 23.17 -8.41
N LYS A 52 9.52 23.56 -9.04
CA LYS A 52 8.67 24.67 -8.57
C LYS A 52 8.10 24.39 -7.17
N HIS A 53 7.64 23.17 -6.92
CA HIS A 53 7.15 22.73 -5.61
C HIS A 53 8.23 22.88 -4.53
N CYS A 54 9.44 22.39 -4.78
CA CYS A 54 10.56 22.55 -3.85
C CYS A 54 10.90 24.01 -3.55
N ILE A 55 10.81 24.90 -4.52
CA ILE A 55 11.04 26.34 -4.28
C ILE A 55 9.93 26.90 -3.38
N THR A 56 8.68 26.56 -3.66
CA THR A 56 7.56 27.04 -2.84
C THR A 56 7.70 26.58 -1.39
N GLU A 57 8.04 25.30 -1.16
CA GLU A 57 8.28 24.79 0.19
C GLU A 57 9.46 25.46 0.89
N ARG A 58 10.60 25.60 0.22
CA ARG A 58 11.79 26.25 0.81
C ARG A 58 11.60 27.71 1.16
N THR A 59 10.65 28.37 0.52
CA THR A 59 10.34 29.80 0.75
C THR A 59 9.12 29.99 1.62
N ASP A 60 8.64 28.93 2.32
CA ASP A 60 7.44 28.96 3.16
C ASP A 60 6.25 29.61 2.44
N GLY A 61 6.13 29.34 1.14
CA GLY A 61 5.06 29.87 0.31
C GLY A 61 5.20 31.34 -0.10
N LYS A 62 6.33 32.01 0.20
CA LYS A 62 6.60 33.39 -0.27
C LYS A 62 6.66 33.45 -1.80
N ILE A 63 7.24 32.43 -2.43
CA ILE A 63 7.25 32.30 -3.89
C ILE A 63 6.22 31.22 -4.29
N LYS A 64 5.09 31.66 -4.85
CA LYS A 64 4.03 30.78 -5.36
C LYS A 64 3.99 30.84 -6.88
N PHE A 65 3.96 29.68 -7.52
CA PHE A 65 3.79 29.58 -8.96
C PHE A 65 2.30 29.45 -9.32
N LYS A 66 1.82 30.22 -10.29
CA LYS A 66 0.42 30.18 -10.75
C LYS A 66 0.01 28.79 -11.25
N LYS A 67 0.96 28.01 -11.79
CA LYS A 67 0.68 26.69 -12.34
C LYS A 67 1.84 25.73 -12.12
N TYR A 68 1.54 24.57 -11.53
CA TYR A 68 2.46 23.43 -11.47
C TYR A 68 2.26 22.55 -12.69
N ASN A 69 3.38 22.17 -13.33
CA ASN A 69 3.32 21.27 -14.46
C ASN A 69 3.01 19.85 -13.97
N LYS A 70 1.80 19.39 -14.24
CA LYS A 70 1.32 18.05 -13.90
C LYS A 70 1.15 17.20 -15.16
N ARG A 71 1.27 15.89 -14.99
CA ARG A 71 0.98 14.87 -16.00
C ARG A 71 -0.17 14.02 -15.48
N PRO A 72 -1.14 13.62 -16.31
CA PRO A 72 -2.21 12.72 -15.88
C PRO A 72 -1.62 11.39 -15.43
N LEU A 73 -2.22 10.81 -14.41
CA LEU A 73 -1.88 9.48 -13.93
C LEU A 73 -2.61 8.44 -14.80
N LYS A 74 -1.94 7.34 -15.08
CA LYS A 74 -2.54 6.21 -15.80
C LYS A 74 -3.22 5.24 -14.85
N GLY A 75 -2.57 4.97 -13.72
CA GLY A 75 -3.11 4.09 -12.67
C GLY A 75 -4.06 4.82 -11.75
N ARG A 76 -4.82 4.06 -11.00
CA ARG A 76 -5.77 4.54 -9.99
C ARG A 76 -5.33 4.11 -8.61
N PHE A 77 -5.51 4.98 -7.62
CA PHE A 77 -5.14 4.74 -6.23
C PHE A 77 -6.37 4.73 -5.34
N TYR A 78 -6.45 3.74 -4.45
CA TYR A 78 -7.51 3.56 -3.45
C TYR A 78 -6.85 3.37 -2.08
N TYR A 79 -7.17 4.28 -1.16
CA TYR A 79 -6.81 4.10 0.24
C TYR A 79 -7.86 3.24 0.93
N TRP A 80 -7.42 2.20 1.61
CA TRP A 80 -8.25 1.35 2.46
C TRP A 80 -7.58 1.21 3.81
N ASN A 81 -8.30 1.48 4.88
CA ASN A 81 -7.79 1.20 6.22
C ASN A 81 -7.72 -0.32 6.45
N ASN A 82 -7.02 -0.74 7.53
CA ASN A 82 -6.80 -2.16 7.82
C ASN A 82 -8.10 -2.96 7.97
N SER A 83 -9.15 -2.35 8.52
CA SER A 83 -10.46 -2.98 8.70
C SER A 83 -11.22 -3.19 7.38
N GLN A 84 -10.95 -2.40 6.37
CA GLN A 84 -11.55 -2.51 5.04
C GLN A 84 -10.86 -3.56 4.17
N ILE A 85 -9.61 -3.94 4.49
CA ILE A 85 -8.87 -4.97 3.75
C ILE A 85 -9.39 -6.35 4.17
N THR A 86 -10.49 -6.74 3.54
CA THR A 86 -11.13 -8.06 3.72
C THR A 86 -11.25 -8.79 2.39
N VAL A 87 -11.35 -10.11 2.43
CA VAL A 87 -11.52 -10.93 1.22
C VAL A 87 -12.80 -10.53 0.50
N GLU A 88 -13.87 -10.28 1.25
CA GLU A 88 -15.17 -9.89 0.72
C GLU A 88 -15.09 -8.56 -0.06
N ASN A 89 -14.46 -7.54 0.52
CA ASN A 89 -14.30 -6.24 -0.13
C ASN A 89 -13.41 -6.33 -1.37
N LEU A 90 -12.34 -7.12 -1.32
CA LEU A 90 -11.47 -7.33 -2.49
C LEU A 90 -12.23 -8.00 -3.64
N LEU A 91 -13.06 -8.98 -3.34
CA LEU A 91 -13.87 -9.66 -4.36
C LEU A 91 -14.93 -8.73 -4.95
N LEU A 92 -15.59 -7.89 -4.13
CA LEU A 92 -16.52 -6.86 -4.61
C LEU A 92 -15.81 -5.84 -5.50
N PHE A 93 -14.63 -5.39 -5.08
CA PHE A 93 -13.80 -4.48 -5.87
C PHE A 93 -13.44 -5.09 -7.24
N ALA A 94 -13.05 -6.37 -7.25
CA ALA A 94 -12.73 -7.05 -8.51
C ALA A 94 -13.94 -7.14 -9.45
N GLN A 95 -15.13 -7.39 -8.93
CA GLN A 95 -16.35 -7.44 -9.74
C GLN A 95 -16.68 -6.09 -10.40
N GLN A 96 -16.42 -4.99 -9.68
CA GLN A 96 -16.74 -3.64 -10.16
C GLN A 96 -15.66 -3.07 -11.08
N ASN A 97 -14.38 -3.36 -10.81
CA ASN A 97 -13.26 -2.65 -11.43
C ASN A 97 -12.41 -3.50 -12.37
N HIS A 98 -12.50 -4.85 -12.31
CA HIS A 98 -11.71 -5.69 -13.18
C HIS A 98 -12.42 -5.98 -14.48
N LYS A 99 -11.69 -5.80 -15.58
CA LYS A 99 -12.13 -6.20 -16.93
C LYS A 99 -11.97 -7.72 -17.11
N LYS A 100 -12.78 -8.32 -17.97
CA LYS A 100 -12.58 -9.74 -18.34
C LYS A 100 -11.13 -9.96 -18.80
N ARG A 101 -10.46 -10.97 -18.23
CA ARG A 101 -9.08 -11.30 -18.57
C ARG A 101 -8.98 -11.64 -20.06
N ARG A 102 -8.13 -10.93 -20.78
CA ARG A 102 -7.76 -11.34 -22.15
C ARG A 102 -6.83 -12.55 -22.03
N LYS A 103 -7.02 -13.54 -22.91
CA LYS A 103 -6.07 -14.66 -23.05
C LYS A 103 -4.67 -14.07 -23.32
N ASN A 104 -3.65 -14.53 -22.61
CA ASN A 104 -2.24 -14.12 -22.74
C ASN A 104 -1.81 -12.82 -22.04
N VAL A 105 -2.55 -12.28 -21.07
CA VAL A 105 -2.08 -11.18 -20.21
C VAL A 105 -1.92 -11.70 -18.79
N ASP A 106 -0.68 -11.93 -18.38
CA ASP A 106 -0.34 -12.38 -17.01
C ASP A 106 -0.22 -11.23 -16.00
N GLN A 107 -0.53 -10.00 -16.40
CA GLN A 107 -0.47 -8.85 -15.51
C GLN A 107 -1.70 -8.77 -14.62
N ALA A 108 -1.46 -8.60 -13.31
CA ALA A 108 -2.52 -8.29 -12.37
C ALA A 108 -3.18 -6.94 -12.73
N GLN A 109 -4.49 -6.84 -12.51
CA GLN A 109 -5.23 -5.59 -12.72
C GLN A 109 -5.22 -4.72 -11.46
N THR A 110 -4.99 -5.33 -10.31
CA THR A 110 -4.89 -4.63 -9.01
C THR A 110 -3.71 -5.16 -8.21
N ILE A 111 -2.92 -4.25 -7.66
CA ILE A 111 -1.89 -4.55 -6.67
C ILE A 111 -2.35 -4.05 -5.31
N VAL A 112 -2.35 -4.94 -4.32
CA VAL A 112 -2.66 -4.61 -2.93
C VAL A 112 -1.36 -4.48 -2.16
N LEU A 113 -1.14 -3.32 -1.57
CA LEU A 113 0.05 -2.97 -0.80
C LEU A 113 -0.36 -2.85 0.67
N ILE A 114 0.21 -3.68 1.53
CA ILE A 114 -0.08 -3.66 2.96
C ILE A 114 1.22 -3.37 3.69
N ASP A 115 1.36 -2.14 4.20
CA ASP A 115 2.46 -1.82 5.13
C ASP A 115 2.07 -2.28 6.53
N GLU A 116 3.06 -2.67 7.33
CA GLU A 116 2.90 -3.31 8.64
C GLU A 116 1.88 -4.48 8.60
N SER A 117 2.02 -5.36 7.63
CA SER A 117 1.11 -6.50 7.39
C SER A 117 0.95 -7.45 8.60
N GLY A 118 1.88 -7.37 9.58
CA GLY A 118 1.75 -8.05 10.86
C GLY A 118 0.57 -7.57 11.71
N ILE A 119 -0.02 -6.40 11.43
CA ILE A 119 -1.25 -5.91 12.08
C ILE A 119 -2.46 -6.62 11.47
N VAL A 120 -2.53 -6.68 10.15
CA VAL A 120 -3.67 -7.27 9.40
C VAL A 120 -3.69 -8.80 9.57
N PHE A 121 -2.53 -9.44 9.51
CA PHE A 121 -2.37 -10.90 9.55
C PHE A 121 -1.65 -11.37 10.81
N ASN A 122 -1.98 -10.78 11.97
CA ASN A 122 -1.32 -11.10 13.23
C ASN A 122 -1.52 -12.57 13.60
N CYS A 123 -0.41 -13.29 13.82
CA CYS A 123 -0.45 -14.71 14.14
C CYS A 123 -1.16 -15.05 15.45
N ARG A 124 -1.34 -14.08 16.36
CA ARG A 124 -1.99 -14.27 17.67
C ARG A 124 -3.51 -14.04 17.61
N ASN A 125 -3.96 -13.08 16.80
CA ASN A 125 -5.35 -12.61 16.78
C ASN A 125 -6.11 -13.02 15.52
N PHE A 126 -5.48 -13.78 14.63
CA PHE A 126 -6.06 -14.18 13.36
C PHE A 126 -6.95 -15.42 13.54
N GLY A 127 -8.26 -15.23 13.68
CA GLY A 127 -9.23 -16.30 13.90
C GLY A 127 -9.28 -17.32 12.75
N ASP A 128 -9.63 -18.58 13.06
CA ASP A 128 -9.55 -19.69 12.10
C ASP A 128 -10.40 -19.47 10.84
N ASN A 129 -11.60 -18.93 10.97
CA ASN A 129 -12.48 -18.65 9.85
C ASN A 129 -11.89 -17.58 8.90
N ASN A 130 -11.31 -16.52 9.46
CA ASN A 130 -10.69 -15.47 8.66
C ASN A 130 -9.41 -15.98 7.99
N ARG A 131 -8.61 -16.75 8.70
CA ARG A 131 -7.40 -17.42 8.17
C ARG A 131 -7.74 -18.28 6.98
N GLN A 132 -8.75 -19.15 7.10
CA GLN A 132 -9.17 -20.04 6.02
C GLN A 132 -9.64 -19.28 4.78
N LYS A 133 -10.40 -18.18 4.95
CA LYS A 133 -10.82 -17.31 3.85
C LYS A 133 -9.63 -16.72 3.10
N TRP A 134 -8.66 -16.17 3.82
CA TRP A 134 -7.46 -15.59 3.23
C TRP A 134 -6.58 -16.63 2.54
N CYS A 135 -6.35 -17.81 3.14
CA CYS A 135 -5.60 -18.89 2.50
C CYS A 135 -6.26 -19.34 1.19
N ASN A 136 -7.58 -19.51 1.19
CA ASN A 136 -8.33 -19.85 -0.01
C ASN A 136 -8.29 -18.75 -1.08
N PHE A 137 -8.31 -17.50 -0.67
CA PHE A 137 -8.21 -16.35 -1.56
C PHE A 137 -6.80 -16.25 -2.16
N PHE A 138 -5.76 -16.33 -1.35
CA PHE A 138 -4.38 -16.29 -1.82
C PHE A 138 -4.02 -17.44 -2.77
N ALA A 139 -4.53 -18.63 -2.52
CA ALA A 139 -4.37 -19.75 -3.45
C ALA A 139 -4.96 -19.46 -4.86
N LYS A 140 -5.92 -18.55 -4.94
CA LYS A 140 -6.65 -18.19 -6.17
C LYS A 140 -6.49 -16.74 -6.61
N HIS A 141 -5.63 -15.95 -5.95
CA HIS A 141 -5.48 -14.51 -6.19
C HIS A 141 -5.22 -14.15 -7.66
N ARG A 142 -4.46 -14.99 -8.37
CA ARG A 142 -4.20 -14.81 -9.81
C ARG A 142 -5.46 -14.93 -10.66
N HIS A 143 -6.42 -15.79 -10.27
CA HIS A 143 -7.70 -15.90 -10.98
C HIS A 143 -8.56 -14.65 -10.81
N PHE A 144 -8.37 -13.93 -9.69
CA PHE A 144 -9.04 -12.68 -9.42
C PHE A 144 -8.25 -11.45 -9.92
N ASN A 145 -7.10 -11.66 -10.60
CA ASN A 145 -6.20 -10.63 -11.11
C ASN A 145 -5.63 -9.68 -10.04
N PHE A 146 -5.32 -10.23 -8.86
CA PHE A 146 -4.63 -9.52 -7.79
C PHE A 146 -3.17 -9.96 -7.67
N ASP A 147 -2.31 -8.98 -7.39
CA ASP A 147 -0.98 -9.18 -6.80
C ASP A 147 -0.94 -8.53 -5.41
N PHE A 148 -0.09 -9.07 -4.53
CA PHE A 148 0.05 -8.60 -3.16
C PHE A 148 1.50 -8.30 -2.83
N ILE A 149 1.71 -7.18 -2.11
CA ILE A 149 2.98 -6.88 -1.46
C ILE A 149 2.69 -6.65 0.01
N LEU A 150 3.25 -7.52 0.84
CA LEU A 150 3.10 -7.50 2.29
C LEU A 150 4.41 -6.99 2.89
N ALA A 151 4.42 -5.79 3.47
CA ALA A 151 5.59 -5.27 4.16
C ALA A 151 5.47 -5.51 5.67
N CYS A 152 6.55 -5.97 6.29
CA CYS A 152 6.62 -6.20 7.72
C CYS A 152 8.07 -6.14 8.20
N GLN A 153 8.28 -5.88 9.48
CA GLN A 153 9.64 -5.87 10.05
C GLN A 153 10.18 -7.30 10.18
N PHE A 154 9.36 -8.19 10.70
CA PHE A 154 9.69 -9.61 10.90
C PHE A 154 8.58 -10.48 10.34
N ASP A 155 8.93 -11.43 9.51
CA ASP A 155 7.99 -12.36 8.88
C ASP A 155 7.16 -13.17 9.90
N ARG A 156 7.74 -13.46 11.08
CA ARG A 156 7.08 -14.21 12.16
C ARG A 156 5.87 -13.49 12.77
N GLN A 157 5.70 -12.19 12.55
CA GLN A 157 4.51 -11.45 12.98
C GLN A 157 3.27 -11.83 12.15
N VAL A 158 3.49 -12.25 10.91
CA VAL A 158 2.44 -12.69 10.00
C VAL A 158 2.12 -14.16 10.24
N ASP A 159 0.84 -14.52 10.18
CA ASP A 159 0.37 -15.91 10.34
C ASP A 159 1.12 -16.89 9.42
N ARG A 160 1.44 -18.09 9.96
CA ARG A 160 2.24 -19.09 9.25
C ARG A 160 1.59 -19.55 7.95
N GLN A 161 0.27 -19.75 7.94
CA GLN A 161 -0.43 -20.24 6.76
C GLN A 161 -0.45 -19.18 5.65
N ILE A 162 -0.57 -17.90 6.02
CA ILE A 162 -0.45 -16.78 5.08
C ILE A 162 0.94 -16.73 4.47
N ARG A 163 1.99 -16.89 5.31
CA ARG A 163 3.38 -16.93 4.82
C ARG A 163 3.66 -18.06 3.84
N CYS A 164 3.00 -19.21 3.99
CA CYS A 164 3.11 -20.31 3.02
C CYS A 164 2.60 -19.95 1.62
N CYS A 165 1.78 -18.90 1.49
CA CYS A 165 1.29 -18.43 0.19
C CYS A 165 2.24 -17.43 -0.47
N VAL A 166 3.30 -16.98 0.23
CA VAL A 166 4.27 -16.02 -0.29
C VAL A 166 5.23 -16.69 -1.26
N GLU A 167 5.43 -16.06 -2.42
CA GLU A 167 6.31 -16.58 -3.47
C GLU A 167 7.72 -16.02 -3.34
N TYR A 168 7.84 -14.70 -3.16
CA TYR A 168 9.12 -14.00 -3.14
C TYR A 168 9.29 -13.18 -1.88
N GLU A 169 10.55 -13.05 -1.44
CA GLU A 169 10.92 -12.14 -0.37
C GLU A 169 11.96 -11.13 -0.87
N LYS A 170 11.72 -9.85 -0.55
CA LYS A 170 12.65 -8.75 -0.78
C LYS A 170 13.15 -8.22 0.56
N VAL A 171 14.36 -8.60 0.92
CA VAL A 171 15.02 -8.19 2.17
C VAL A 171 15.67 -6.84 1.98
N HIS A 172 15.20 -5.83 2.74
CA HIS A 172 15.68 -4.46 2.66
C HIS A 172 16.76 -4.19 3.69
N ARG A 173 17.85 -3.58 3.24
CA ARG A 173 18.97 -3.15 4.09
C ARG A 173 19.47 -1.77 3.68
N LYS A 174 19.80 -0.93 4.65
CA LYS A 174 20.40 0.39 4.39
C LYS A 174 21.90 0.21 4.20
N LEU A 175 22.45 0.70 3.08
CA LEU A 175 23.88 0.57 2.78
C LEU A 175 24.76 1.23 3.84
N LYS A 176 24.32 2.35 4.42
CA LYS A 176 25.05 3.06 5.50
C LYS A 176 25.34 2.18 6.71
N ASN A 177 24.61 1.09 6.92
CA ASN A 177 24.82 0.16 8.03
C ASN A 177 26.00 -0.80 7.78
N TYR A 178 26.61 -0.78 6.59
CA TYR A 178 27.79 -1.59 6.26
C TYR A 178 29.07 -0.80 6.55
N LYS A 179 29.51 -0.75 7.82
CA LYS A 179 30.78 -0.19 8.29
C LYS A 179 31.26 1.06 7.47
N PHE A 180 32.55 1.30 7.45
CA PHE A 180 33.18 2.45 6.79
C PHE A 180 32.91 2.53 5.26
N LEU A 181 33.01 1.41 4.56
CA LEU A 181 32.78 1.36 3.09
C LEU A 181 31.35 1.73 2.72
N GLY A 182 30.35 1.25 3.48
CA GLY A 182 28.95 1.60 3.23
C GLY A 182 28.67 3.08 3.43
N TRP A 183 29.27 3.70 4.42
CA TRP A 183 29.20 5.14 4.64
C TRP A 183 29.85 5.92 3.50
N LEU A 184 31.07 5.54 3.09
CA LEU A 184 31.80 6.18 1.99
C LEU A 184 31.02 6.13 0.67
N PHE A 185 30.52 4.96 0.28
CA PHE A 185 29.72 4.84 -0.95
C PHE A 185 28.39 5.60 -0.86
N SER A 186 27.74 5.64 0.30
CA SER A 186 26.50 6.41 0.49
C SER A 186 26.74 7.93 0.33
N THR A 187 27.85 8.45 0.84
CA THR A 187 28.22 9.87 0.72
C THR A 187 28.62 10.23 -0.70
N LEU A 188 29.46 9.43 -1.35
CA LEU A 188 29.86 9.63 -2.75
C LEU A 188 28.66 9.56 -3.72
N ALA A 189 27.68 8.72 -3.46
CA ALA A 189 26.46 8.63 -4.26
C ALA A 189 25.47 9.76 -4.02
N GLY A 190 25.79 10.71 -3.14
CA GLY A 190 24.95 11.89 -2.85
C GLY A 190 23.66 11.56 -2.09
N GLY A 191 23.66 10.52 -1.25
CA GLY A 191 22.51 10.21 -0.40
C GLY A 191 22.39 8.76 0.01
N ASN A 192 21.29 8.43 0.73
CA ASN A 192 21.04 7.08 1.18
C ASN A 192 20.81 6.12 0.01
N ILE A 193 21.48 4.97 0.06
CA ILE A 193 21.24 3.83 -0.83
C ILE A 193 20.70 2.68 -0.01
N PHE A 194 19.68 2.01 -0.54
CA PHE A 194 19.11 0.80 0.02
C PHE A 194 19.47 -0.39 -0.87
N ILE A 195 19.86 -1.48 -0.26
CA ILE A 195 20.09 -2.76 -0.92
C ILE A 195 18.85 -3.61 -0.69
N VAL A 196 18.31 -4.16 -1.75
CA VAL A 196 17.19 -5.10 -1.71
C VAL A 196 17.65 -6.42 -2.28
N ALA A 197 17.75 -7.42 -1.43
CA ALA A 197 18.07 -8.79 -1.84
C ALA A 197 16.76 -9.53 -2.11
N GLU A 198 16.59 -10.01 -3.32
CA GLU A 198 15.43 -10.79 -3.74
C GLU A 198 15.74 -12.27 -3.68
N LYS A 199 14.86 -13.05 -3.07
CA LYS A 199 14.97 -14.50 -2.93
C LYS A 199 13.60 -15.18 -3.02
N TRP A 200 13.61 -16.46 -3.38
CA TRP A 200 12.44 -17.32 -3.23
C TRP A 200 12.10 -17.47 -1.73
N TYR A 201 10.84 -17.28 -1.36
CA TYR A 201 10.47 -17.35 0.05
C TYR A 201 10.58 -18.77 0.61
N SER A 202 10.17 -19.78 -0.15
CA SER A 202 10.09 -21.17 0.29
C SER A 202 11.45 -21.82 0.59
N ASN A 203 12.44 -21.59 -0.26
CA ASN A 203 13.76 -22.25 -0.19
C ASN A 203 14.91 -21.25 0.07
N HIS A 204 14.59 -19.96 0.21
CA HIS A 204 15.54 -18.87 0.42
C HIS A 204 16.64 -18.75 -0.65
N PHE A 205 16.41 -19.35 -1.83
CA PHE A 205 17.35 -19.26 -2.94
C PHE A 205 17.43 -17.82 -3.47
N PRO A 206 18.63 -17.22 -3.55
CA PRO A 206 18.81 -15.86 -4.02
C PRO A 206 18.50 -15.77 -5.52
N ILE A 207 17.73 -14.76 -5.90
CA ILE A 207 17.40 -14.45 -7.28
C ILE A 207 18.29 -13.31 -7.78
N GLY A 208 18.46 -12.26 -6.95
CA GLY A 208 19.25 -11.11 -7.32
C GLY A 208 19.27 -10.02 -6.25
N ASN A 209 20.05 -8.98 -6.54
CA ASN A 209 20.15 -7.81 -5.68
C ASN A 209 19.80 -6.56 -6.48
N GLN A 210 19.02 -5.67 -5.89
CA GLN A 210 18.67 -4.38 -6.45
C GLN A 210 19.15 -3.25 -5.55
N LEU A 211 19.77 -2.22 -6.16
CA LEU A 211 20.11 -0.99 -5.46
C LEU A 211 19.03 0.06 -5.69
N ILE A 212 18.53 0.63 -4.60
CA ILE A 212 17.53 1.69 -4.63
C ILE A 212 18.18 2.96 -4.10
N ARG A 213 18.36 3.95 -4.99
CA ARG A 213 18.85 5.27 -4.62
C ARG A 213 17.72 6.10 -4.03
N TYR A 214 18.00 6.84 -2.97
CA TYR A 214 17.10 7.81 -2.38
C TYR A 214 16.82 8.97 -3.33
N SER A 215 15.58 9.42 -3.36
CA SER A 215 15.13 10.61 -4.05
C SER A 215 14.17 11.37 -3.15
N ALA A 216 14.43 12.66 -2.92
CA ALA A 216 13.56 13.51 -2.11
C ALA A 216 12.13 13.56 -2.64
N ARG A 217 11.95 13.46 -3.95
CA ARG A 217 10.64 13.41 -4.59
C ARG A 217 9.83 12.17 -4.18
N ILE A 218 10.47 11.02 -4.10
CA ILE A 218 9.80 9.78 -3.66
C ILE A 218 9.53 9.82 -2.16
N ALA A 219 10.46 10.40 -1.38
CA ALA A 219 10.26 10.57 0.05
C ALA A 219 9.07 11.50 0.38
N ALA A 220 8.86 12.54 -0.42
CA ALA A 220 7.74 13.46 -0.25
C ALA A 220 6.35 12.86 -0.60
N LEU A 221 6.32 11.64 -1.13
CA LEU A 221 5.06 10.95 -1.40
C LEU A 221 4.45 10.34 -0.15
N TYR A 222 5.28 9.99 0.82
CA TYR A 222 4.89 9.19 1.97
C TYR A 222 5.34 9.91 3.25
N ASP A 223 4.39 10.18 4.13
CA ASP A 223 4.66 10.74 5.45
C ASP A 223 4.92 9.58 6.43
N THR A 224 6.19 9.44 6.84
CA THR A 224 6.60 8.40 7.80
C THR A 224 6.21 8.69 9.23
N LEU A 225 5.70 9.89 9.52
CA LEU A 225 5.32 10.34 10.85
C LEU A 225 3.81 10.26 11.09
N ARG A 226 3.03 9.86 10.09
CA ARG A 226 1.61 9.60 10.31
C ARG A 226 1.45 8.35 11.14
N ASP A 227 1.01 8.54 12.36
CA ASP A 227 0.66 7.47 13.27
C ASP A 227 -0.48 6.64 12.65
N PHE A 228 -0.24 5.35 12.49
CA PHE A 228 -1.26 4.37 12.12
C PHE A 228 -2.30 4.17 13.26
N ASP A 229 -2.13 4.89 14.37
CA ASP A 229 -2.92 4.74 15.60
C ASP A 229 -4.34 5.31 15.51
N ASN A 230 -4.68 6.08 14.48
CA ASN A 230 -6.06 6.53 14.31
C ASN A 230 -7.06 5.40 13.99
N ASP A 231 -6.58 4.18 13.72
CA ASP A 231 -7.41 2.99 13.53
C ASP A 231 -7.61 2.16 14.81
N LEU A 232 -6.88 2.46 15.87
CA LEU A 232 -7.16 1.95 17.21
C LEU A 232 -8.30 2.80 17.79
N GLY A 233 -9.51 2.47 17.33
CA GLY A 233 -10.73 3.11 17.77
C GLY A 233 -10.75 3.32 19.28
N ALA A 234 -11.15 4.50 19.67
CA ALA A 234 -11.41 4.98 21.01
C ALA A 234 -11.84 3.85 21.96
N VAL A 235 -10.88 3.19 22.59
CA VAL A 235 -11.09 2.55 23.87
C VAL A 235 -10.83 3.66 24.89
N GLY A 236 -11.94 4.21 25.40
CA GLY A 236 -11.89 5.18 26.46
C GLY A 236 -11.16 4.61 27.67
N ASP A 237 -10.11 5.33 28.07
CA ASP A 237 -9.72 5.47 29.46
C ASP A 237 -8.86 6.73 29.55
N THR A 238 -9.51 7.80 29.96
CA THR A 238 -8.87 9.04 30.37
C THR A 238 -8.42 8.89 31.82
N PRO A 239 -7.13 8.96 32.15
CA PRO A 239 -6.73 9.24 33.52
C PRO A 239 -6.91 10.74 33.82
N PRO A 240 -7.36 11.12 35.02
CA PRO A 240 -7.67 12.51 35.35
C PRO A 240 -6.41 13.30 35.64
N GLY A 241 -6.35 14.49 35.03
CA GLY A 241 -5.71 15.66 35.59
C GLY A 241 -4.27 15.96 35.21
N VAL A 242 -4.08 16.89 34.28
CA VAL A 242 -3.26 18.11 34.50
C VAL A 242 -3.82 19.20 33.58
N ALA A 243 -4.24 20.30 34.17
CA ALA A 243 -4.70 21.50 33.49
C ALA A 243 -3.53 22.33 32.96
N GLY A 244 -3.71 22.95 31.78
CA GLY A 244 -2.76 23.98 31.32
C GLY A 244 -2.94 24.41 29.86
N VAL A 245 -3.90 25.33 29.64
CA VAL A 245 -3.87 26.53 28.77
C VAL A 245 -3.58 26.36 27.25
N GLY A 246 -4.61 26.66 26.46
CA GLY A 246 -4.52 27.59 25.30
C GLY A 246 -4.69 27.02 23.89
N GLY A 247 -5.85 27.24 23.29
CA GLY A 247 -5.99 27.50 21.87
C GLY A 247 -6.47 26.36 20.99
N SER A 248 -7.78 26.18 20.85
CA SER A 248 -8.43 25.44 19.77
C SER A 248 -8.33 26.19 18.43
N PRO A 249 -8.31 25.42 17.30
CA PRO A 249 -9.46 25.54 16.43
C PRO A 249 -10.08 24.15 16.12
N SER A 250 -11.39 24.18 16.07
CA SER A 250 -12.36 23.16 15.80
C SER A 250 -11.98 22.26 14.59
N ALA A 251 -11.68 21.00 14.84
CA ALA A 251 -11.68 19.97 13.82
C ALA A 251 -13.10 19.42 13.68
N GLN A 252 -13.73 19.75 12.56
CA GLN A 252 -14.94 19.08 12.10
C GLN A 252 -14.57 17.63 11.72
N THR A 253 -15.24 16.69 12.32
CA THR A 253 -15.21 15.26 11.99
C THR A 253 -15.68 15.11 10.54
N PRO A 254 -14.90 14.54 9.61
CA PRO A 254 -15.42 14.28 8.28
C PRO A 254 -16.33 13.04 8.33
N GLU A 255 -17.59 13.23 7.98
CA GLU A 255 -18.50 12.14 7.63
C GLU A 255 -17.90 11.30 6.50
N PHE A 256 -17.95 9.99 6.69
CA PHE A 256 -17.42 9.01 5.75
C PHE A 256 -18.20 9.03 4.42
N SER A 257 -17.58 9.48 3.36
CA SER A 257 -18.02 9.25 1.98
C SER A 257 -17.16 8.14 1.37
N PRO A 258 -17.74 7.19 0.63
CA PRO A 258 -16.96 6.13 0.00
C PRO A 258 -15.93 6.71 -0.96
N PRO A 259 -14.76 6.07 -1.12
CA PRO A 259 -13.62 6.62 -1.83
C PRO A 259 -13.96 6.92 -3.29
N THR A 260 -14.06 8.19 -3.60
CA THR A 260 -14.18 8.69 -4.96
C THR A 260 -12.79 8.68 -5.60
N ALA A 261 -12.65 7.99 -6.71
CA ALA A 261 -11.45 8.10 -7.54
C ALA A 261 -11.30 9.57 -7.98
N LYS A 262 -10.33 10.30 -7.44
CA LYS A 262 -10.03 11.65 -7.91
C LYS A 262 -9.40 11.58 -9.29
N GLY A 263 -10.22 11.74 -10.29
CA GLY A 263 -9.82 11.86 -11.68
C GLY A 263 -10.75 11.12 -12.63
N ILE A 264 -11.97 11.58 -12.75
CA ILE A 264 -12.95 11.55 -13.84
C ILE A 264 -14.35 11.53 -13.17
N ASP A 265 -15.15 12.55 -13.46
CA ASP A 265 -16.54 12.66 -13.06
C ASP A 265 -17.36 11.53 -13.67
N GLU A 266 -17.82 10.61 -12.81
CA GLU A 266 -19.08 9.90 -12.96
C GLU A 266 -19.32 9.06 -11.69
N ALA A 267 -20.35 9.44 -10.95
CA ALA A 267 -20.77 8.76 -9.73
C ALA A 267 -21.35 7.37 -10.06
N ALA A 268 -20.70 6.31 -9.63
CA ALA A 268 -21.26 4.98 -9.63
C ALA A 268 -22.35 4.87 -8.53
N PRO A 269 -23.50 4.22 -8.80
CA PRO A 269 -24.60 4.15 -7.86
C PRO A 269 -24.24 3.33 -6.62
N VAL A 270 -24.59 3.86 -5.45
CA VAL A 270 -24.45 3.16 -4.17
C VAL A 270 -25.44 2.01 -4.13
N LEU A 271 -24.94 0.78 -4.16
CA LEU A 271 -25.74 -0.42 -4.06
C LEU A 271 -26.45 -0.51 -2.71
N SER A 272 -27.75 -0.79 -2.73
CA SER A 272 -28.59 -0.99 -1.55
C SER A 272 -28.16 -2.24 -0.77
N ALA A 273 -28.58 -2.36 0.49
CA ALA A 273 -28.34 -3.57 1.30
C ALA A 273 -28.90 -4.86 0.64
N ALA A 274 -29.98 -4.75 -0.13
CA ALA A 274 -30.56 -5.84 -0.89
C ALA A 274 -29.65 -6.29 -2.05
N ASP A 275 -29.07 -5.35 -2.79
CA ASP A 275 -28.14 -5.64 -3.89
C ASP A 275 -26.87 -6.32 -3.39
N ARG A 276 -26.40 -5.94 -2.18
CA ARG A 276 -25.26 -6.59 -1.53
C ARG A 276 -25.56 -8.04 -1.14
N ALA A 277 -26.76 -8.31 -0.64
CA ALA A 277 -27.19 -9.67 -0.27
C ALA A 277 -27.30 -10.58 -1.50
N GLU A 278 -27.82 -10.05 -2.63
CA GLU A 278 -27.93 -10.80 -3.88
C GLU A 278 -26.56 -11.06 -4.53
N ALA A 279 -25.65 -10.08 -4.51
CA ALA A 279 -24.27 -10.24 -4.96
C ALA A 279 -23.54 -11.30 -4.16
N ASN A 280 -23.70 -11.33 -2.83
CA ASN A 280 -23.12 -12.33 -1.96
C ASN A 280 -23.69 -13.74 -2.23
N LYS A 281 -25.00 -13.87 -2.53
CA LYS A 281 -25.62 -15.14 -2.86
C LYS A 281 -25.13 -15.70 -4.21
N LYS A 282 -25.01 -14.84 -5.23
CA LYS A 282 -24.43 -15.20 -6.54
C LYS A 282 -22.98 -15.64 -6.42
N MET A 283 -22.25 -15.01 -5.52
CA MET A 283 -20.84 -15.30 -5.28
C MET A 283 -20.67 -16.64 -4.54
N ALA A 284 -21.48 -16.90 -3.52
CA ALA A 284 -21.48 -18.18 -2.81
C ALA A 284 -21.80 -19.34 -3.77
N ALA A 285 -22.77 -19.16 -4.67
CA ALA A 285 -23.08 -20.13 -5.70
C ALA A 285 -21.92 -20.36 -6.69
N LYS A 286 -21.21 -19.31 -7.08
CA LYS A 286 -20.04 -19.41 -7.97
C LYS A 286 -18.84 -20.08 -7.30
N MET A 287 -18.65 -19.86 -6.01
CA MET A 287 -17.61 -20.54 -5.20
C MET A 287 -17.96 -22.02 -4.97
N ALA A 288 -19.24 -22.36 -4.81
CA ALA A 288 -19.70 -23.75 -4.71
C ALA A 288 -19.47 -24.51 -6.04
N ALA A 289 -19.78 -23.88 -7.17
CA ALA A 289 -19.55 -24.47 -8.50
C ALA A 289 -18.05 -24.70 -8.82
N LEU A 290 -17.13 -23.94 -8.22
CA LEU A 290 -15.68 -24.10 -8.36
C LEU A 290 -15.12 -25.22 -7.46
N LYS A 291 -15.88 -25.71 -6.47
CA LYS A 291 -15.50 -26.85 -5.62
C LYS A 291 -15.73 -28.22 -6.24
N ILE A 292 -16.40 -28.30 -7.39
CA ILE A 292 -16.83 -29.56 -8.04
C ILE A 292 -15.97 -29.86 -9.31
N ARG A 293 -14.81 -29.21 -9.45
CA ARG A 293 -13.84 -29.59 -10.51
C ARG A 293 -12.44 -29.72 -9.95
#